data_0d730e99f448b780222babdff4f115ed
#
_entry.id   0d730e99f448b780222babdff4f115ed
#
_cell.length_a   1.000
_cell.length_b   1.000
_cell.length_c   1.000
_cell.angle_alpha   90.00
_cell.angle_beta   90.00
_cell.angle_gamma   90.00
#
_symmetry.space_group_name_H-M   'P 1'
#
loop_
_entity.id
_entity.type
_entity.pdbx_description
1 polymer ?
#
loop_
_entity_poly.entity_id
_entity_poly.type
_entity_poly.pdbx_seq_one_letter_code
_entity_poly.pdbx_strand_id
1 'polypeptide(L)'
;MGQEILIAGATGNLGFRIAKVLAEKGAKIRAIVRGSSDIEKVSELQELGIEVILVRNWNLEQLTEACQGITCVVSALAGLRDVIIDSQKILLDAAISAKVKRFIPSDYSLDFTKFSDGENRNLDLRREFHRYLDTCPIESTSIFNGAFSELLPDQMPFILLKPKIILYWGKADFKWGFTTMDNTAEYTANVALDTNTPRYLRIASDTINPREMRQIAMEVYGKPFKMFSPGGKKLLGFLIKMIRKFSSSENELYPAWQGMQYMHNMIDERSFIDTYDNQRYTNIHWLGMKDYLLSLKNNELNLKS
;
A
#
# COMPACT_ATOMS: atom_id res chain seq x y z
N MET A 1 -0.82 1.82 -30.79
CA MET A 1 -0.54 0.57 -30.06
C MET A 1 -1.11 0.72 -28.66
N GLY A 2 -1.85 -0.27 -28.16
CA GLY A 2 -2.39 -0.23 -26.80
C GLY A 2 -1.25 -0.22 -25.78
N GLN A 3 -1.48 0.39 -24.60
CA GLN A 3 -0.51 0.37 -23.51
C GLN A 3 -0.40 -1.05 -22.97
N GLU A 4 0.83 -1.53 -22.76
CA GLU A 4 1.12 -2.83 -22.18
C GLU A 4 1.80 -2.63 -20.84
N ILE A 5 1.20 -3.16 -19.78
CA ILE A 5 1.59 -2.94 -18.40
C ILE A 5 2.16 -4.24 -17.83
N LEU A 6 3.34 -4.16 -17.22
CA LEU A 6 3.90 -5.28 -16.48
C LEU A 6 3.67 -5.09 -14.98
N ILE A 7 3.20 -6.15 -14.31
CA ILE A 7 2.97 -6.14 -12.86
C ILE A 7 3.87 -7.17 -12.19
N ALA A 8 4.70 -6.72 -11.27
CA ALA A 8 5.44 -7.58 -10.35
C ALA A 8 4.70 -7.63 -9.00
N GLY A 9 4.44 -8.83 -8.49
CA GLY A 9 3.63 -9.05 -7.29
C GLY A 9 2.12 -9.18 -7.56
N ALA A 10 1.73 -9.53 -8.79
CA ALA A 10 0.32 -9.68 -9.20
C ALA A 10 -0.46 -10.78 -8.43
N THR A 11 0.20 -11.74 -7.81
CA THR A 11 -0.43 -12.75 -6.94
C THR A 11 -0.66 -12.26 -5.50
N GLY A 12 -0.14 -11.08 -5.13
CA GLY A 12 -0.40 -10.44 -3.85
C GLY A 12 -1.73 -9.70 -3.82
N ASN A 13 -2.22 -9.37 -2.61
CA ASN A 13 -3.54 -8.76 -2.43
C ASN A 13 -3.73 -7.47 -3.26
N LEU A 14 -2.82 -6.50 -3.13
CA LEU A 14 -2.91 -5.24 -3.88
C LEU A 14 -2.61 -5.45 -5.39
N GLY A 15 -1.56 -6.23 -5.70
CA GLY A 15 -1.15 -6.48 -7.09
C GLY A 15 -2.24 -7.16 -7.91
N PHE A 16 -2.98 -8.12 -7.32
CA PHE A 16 -4.11 -8.78 -7.96
C PHE A 16 -5.25 -7.81 -8.27
N ARG A 17 -5.59 -6.93 -7.32
CA ARG A 17 -6.60 -5.88 -7.53
C ARG A 17 -6.21 -4.91 -8.64
N ILE A 18 -4.94 -4.48 -8.69
CA ILE A 18 -4.43 -3.63 -9.77
C ILE A 18 -4.55 -4.34 -11.13
N ALA A 19 -4.15 -5.62 -11.18
CA ALA A 19 -4.24 -6.43 -12.39
C ALA A 19 -5.67 -6.56 -12.90
N LYS A 20 -6.61 -6.85 -11.98
CA LYS A 20 -8.05 -6.96 -12.28
C LYS A 20 -8.60 -5.65 -12.86
N VAL A 21 -8.35 -4.53 -12.21
CA VAL A 21 -8.84 -3.21 -12.68
C VAL A 21 -8.24 -2.85 -14.04
N LEU A 22 -6.96 -3.13 -14.28
CA LEU A 22 -6.33 -2.90 -15.58
C LEU A 22 -6.96 -3.77 -16.68
N ALA A 23 -7.29 -5.04 -16.38
CA ALA A 23 -7.98 -5.94 -17.30
C ALA A 23 -9.39 -5.42 -17.64
N GLU A 24 -10.15 -4.98 -16.64
CA GLU A 24 -11.48 -4.36 -16.80
C GLU A 24 -11.43 -3.08 -17.67
N LYS A 25 -10.31 -2.35 -17.64
CA LYS A 25 -10.05 -1.18 -18.51
C LYS A 25 -9.55 -1.55 -19.90
N GLY A 26 -9.43 -2.84 -20.22
CA GLY A 26 -8.98 -3.33 -21.54
C GLY A 26 -7.48 -3.15 -21.81
N ALA A 27 -6.66 -2.96 -20.78
CA ALA A 27 -5.21 -2.90 -20.92
C ALA A 27 -4.63 -4.29 -21.23
N LYS A 28 -3.53 -4.32 -21.98
CA LYS A 28 -2.72 -5.53 -22.10
C LYS A 28 -1.83 -5.65 -20.88
N ILE A 29 -1.89 -6.78 -20.19
CA ILE A 29 -1.20 -6.97 -18.93
C ILE A 29 -0.30 -8.20 -19.02
N ARG A 30 0.91 -8.03 -18.51
CA ARG A 30 1.87 -9.09 -18.28
C ARG A 30 2.17 -9.16 -16.78
N ALA A 31 1.93 -10.31 -16.15
CA ALA A 31 2.19 -10.55 -14.74
C ALA A 31 3.43 -11.42 -14.56
N ILE A 32 4.42 -10.93 -13.82
CA ILE A 32 5.58 -11.74 -13.42
C ILE A 32 5.21 -12.56 -12.20
N VAL A 33 5.37 -13.88 -12.28
CA VAL A 33 5.19 -14.82 -11.18
C VAL A 33 6.47 -15.63 -10.94
N ARG A 34 6.68 -16.06 -9.70
CA ARG A 34 7.77 -16.96 -9.31
C ARG A 34 7.27 -18.40 -9.25
N GLY A 35 8.17 -19.39 -9.31
CA GLY A 35 7.80 -20.80 -9.16
C GLY A 35 7.13 -21.16 -7.82
N SER A 36 7.32 -20.32 -6.81
CA SER A 36 6.66 -20.42 -5.49
C SER A 36 5.34 -19.65 -5.39
N SER A 37 4.86 -19.03 -6.47
CA SER A 37 3.59 -18.30 -6.47
C SER A 37 2.42 -19.27 -6.31
N ASP A 38 1.37 -18.80 -5.62
CA ASP A 38 0.13 -19.53 -5.42
C ASP A 38 -0.52 -19.87 -6.76
N ILE A 39 -0.73 -21.17 -7.01
CA ILE A 39 -1.26 -21.71 -8.28
C ILE A 39 -2.69 -21.22 -8.54
N GLU A 40 -3.52 -21.11 -7.49
CA GLU A 40 -4.90 -20.63 -7.63
C GLU A 40 -4.90 -19.18 -8.09
N LYS A 41 -4.07 -18.34 -7.48
CA LYS A 41 -3.90 -16.93 -7.89
C LYS A 41 -3.34 -16.77 -9.30
N VAL A 42 -2.46 -17.65 -9.72
CA VAL A 42 -1.95 -17.68 -11.10
C VAL A 42 -3.08 -18.03 -12.08
N SER A 43 -3.91 -19.02 -11.76
CA SER A 43 -5.08 -19.40 -12.57
C SER A 43 -6.09 -18.25 -12.68
N GLU A 44 -6.42 -17.59 -11.55
CA GLU A 44 -7.30 -16.41 -11.55
C GLU A 44 -6.79 -15.30 -12.48
N LEU A 45 -5.46 -15.03 -12.49
CA LEU A 45 -4.87 -14.04 -13.41
C LEU A 45 -5.04 -14.45 -14.88
N GLN A 46 -4.86 -15.74 -15.20
CA GLN A 46 -5.05 -16.26 -16.56
C GLN A 46 -6.51 -16.18 -17.02
N GLU A 47 -7.46 -16.46 -16.13
CA GLU A 47 -8.90 -16.31 -16.38
C GLU A 47 -9.31 -14.88 -16.70
N LEU A 48 -8.58 -13.88 -16.15
CA LEU A 48 -8.73 -12.46 -16.49
C LEU A 48 -8.10 -12.09 -17.85
N GLY A 49 -7.53 -13.05 -18.59
CA GLY A 49 -6.84 -12.79 -19.86
C GLY A 49 -5.45 -12.17 -19.71
N ILE A 50 -4.84 -12.26 -18.54
CA ILE A 50 -3.51 -11.71 -18.25
C ILE A 50 -2.44 -12.70 -18.70
N GLU A 51 -1.44 -12.20 -19.44
CA GLU A 51 -0.26 -12.97 -19.79
C GLU A 51 0.61 -13.21 -18.55
N VAL A 52 0.78 -14.47 -18.16
CA VAL A 52 1.60 -14.83 -16.99
C VAL A 52 2.98 -15.28 -17.44
N ILE A 53 4.02 -14.58 -16.95
CA ILE A 53 5.43 -14.90 -17.20
C ILE A 53 6.02 -15.56 -15.96
N LEU A 54 6.38 -16.82 -16.07
CA LEU A 54 7.10 -17.54 -15.02
C LEU A 54 8.58 -17.18 -15.06
N VAL A 55 9.02 -16.41 -14.08
CA VAL A 55 10.44 -16.09 -13.87
C VAL A 55 11.03 -17.07 -12.85
N ARG A 56 11.85 -18.00 -13.33
CA ARG A 56 12.49 -19.04 -12.49
C ARG A 56 13.65 -18.46 -11.67
N ASN A 57 14.44 -17.60 -12.29
CA ASN A 57 15.53 -16.88 -11.65
C ASN A 57 15.23 -15.39 -11.71
N TRP A 58 15.16 -14.75 -10.55
CA TRP A 58 14.96 -13.31 -10.48
C TRP A 58 16.25 -12.58 -10.79
N ASN A 59 16.60 -12.52 -12.09
CA ASN A 59 17.82 -11.92 -12.60
C ASN A 59 17.53 -10.92 -13.72
N LEU A 60 18.53 -10.14 -14.07
CA LEU A 60 18.42 -9.07 -15.05
C LEU A 60 17.97 -9.58 -16.42
N GLU A 61 18.49 -10.71 -16.89
CA GLU A 61 18.22 -11.24 -18.22
C GLU A 61 16.73 -11.62 -18.39
N GLN A 62 16.21 -12.50 -17.53
CA GLN A 62 14.80 -12.94 -17.61
C GLN A 62 13.82 -11.79 -17.40
N LEU A 63 14.14 -10.85 -16.49
CA LEU A 63 13.30 -9.70 -16.26
C LEU A 63 13.36 -8.70 -17.42
N THR A 64 14.51 -8.53 -18.08
CA THR A 64 14.63 -7.69 -19.28
C THR A 64 13.77 -8.25 -20.43
N GLU A 65 13.79 -9.57 -20.62
CA GLU A 65 12.92 -10.24 -21.59
C GLU A 65 11.43 -10.01 -21.27
N ALA A 66 11.05 -10.19 -20.00
CA ALA A 66 9.68 -9.93 -19.55
C ALA A 66 9.23 -8.46 -19.74
N CYS A 67 10.16 -7.51 -19.70
CA CYS A 67 9.92 -6.08 -19.89
C CYS A 67 9.88 -5.64 -21.36
N GLN A 68 10.18 -6.50 -22.35
CA GLN A 68 10.16 -6.10 -23.77
C GLN A 68 8.77 -5.67 -24.22
N GLY A 69 8.68 -4.48 -24.83
CA GLY A 69 7.43 -3.90 -25.32
C GLY A 69 6.54 -3.27 -24.25
N ILE A 70 6.91 -3.34 -22.99
CA ILE A 70 6.16 -2.77 -21.85
C ILE A 70 6.27 -1.23 -21.87
N THR A 71 5.16 -0.56 -21.58
CA THR A 71 5.09 0.90 -21.48
C THR A 71 5.25 1.40 -20.04
N CYS A 72 4.78 0.61 -19.06
CA CYS A 72 4.88 0.93 -17.63
C CYS A 72 5.05 -0.35 -16.81
N VAL A 73 5.97 -0.34 -15.86
CA VAL A 73 6.13 -1.39 -14.85
C VAL A 73 5.48 -0.93 -13.55
N VAL A 74 4.61 -1.76 -12.98
CA VAL A 74 4.00 -1.56 -11.66
C VAL A 74 4.60 -2.59 -10.71
N SER A 75 5.29 -2.12 -9.68
CA SER A 75 5.77 -2.95 -8.58
C SER A 75 4.76 -2.94 -7.43
N ALA A 76 4.19 -4.09 -7.13
CA ALA A 76 3.36 -4.35 -5.94
C ALA A 76 4.03 -5.41 -5.04
N LEU A 77 5.36 -5.39 -5.01
CA LEU A 77 6.17 -6.30 -4.22
C LEU A 77 6.09 -5.95 -2.73
N ALA A 78 6.02 -6.98 -1.88
CA ALA A 78 6.03 -6.82 -0.44
C ALA A 78 7.10 -7.73 0.17
N GLY A 79 7.92 -7.17 1.06
CA GLY A 79 9.02 -7.88 1.67
C GLY A 79 9.94 -6.95 2.45
N LEU A 80 11.05 -7.48 2.89
CA LEU A 80 12.13 -6.75 3.53
C LEU A 80 13.17 -6.30 2.49
N ARG A 81 14.41 -6.15 2.90
CA ARG A 81 15.51 -5.64 2.08
C ARG A 81 15.70 -6.43 0.77
N ASP A 82 15.70 -7.75 0.87
CA ASP A 82 15.86 -8.68 -0.25
C ASP A 82 14.81 -8.46 -1.36
N VAL A 83 13.61 -8.01 -0.97
CA VAL A 83 12.51 -7.74 -1.91
C VAL A 83 12.46 -6.27 -2.30
N ILE A 84 12.35 -5.36 -1.31
CA ILE A 84 12.12 -3.92 -1.57
C ILE A 84 13.37 -3.24 -2.16
N ILE A 85 14.56 -3.70 -1.83
CA ILE A 85 15.79 -3.16 -2.39
C ILE A 85 16.31 -4.07 -3.50
N ASP A 86 16.71 -5.29 -3.16
CA ASP A 86 17.52 -6.10 -4.07
C ASP A 86 16.69 -6.56 -5.28
N SER A 87 15.53 -7.17 -5.04
CA SER A 87 14.67 -7.64 -6.13
C SER A 87 14.08 -6.48 -6.95
N GLN A 88 13.71 -5.38 -6.29
CA GLN A 88 13.10 -4.24 -6.99
C GLN A 88 14.13 -3.46 -7.81
N LYS A 89 15.41 -3.39 -7.39
CA LYS A 89 16.50 -2.83 -8.20
C LYS A 89 16.71 -3.63 -9.49
N ILE A 90 16.78 -4.95 -9.40
CA ILE A 90 16.93 -5.80 -10.59
C ILE A 90 15.76 -5.60 -11.56
N LEU A 91 14.53 -5.47 -11.05
CA LEU A 91 13.35 -5.19 -11.87
C LEU A 91 13.43 -3.81 -12.54
N LEU A 92 13.89 -2.79 -11.82
CA LEU A 92 14.08 -1.45 -12.34
C LEU A 92 15.16 -1.43 -13.44
N ASP A 93 16.30 -2.08 -13.21
CA ASP A 93 17.39 -2.18 -14.17
C ASP A 93 16.95 -2.93 -15.44
N ALA A 94 16.14 -3.96 -15.29
CA ALA A 94 15.53 -4.68 -16.39
C ALA A 94 14.56 -3.80 -17.20
N ALA A 95 13.73 -3.00 -16.52
CA ALA A 95 12.84 -2.04 -17.16
C ALA A 95 13.63 -0.99 -17.98
N ILE A 96 14.73 -0.47 -17.42
CA ILE A 96 15.62 0.49 -18.10
C ILE A 96 16.27 -0.18 -19.33
N SER A 97 16.80 -1.40 -19.17
CA SER A 97 17.43 -2.16 -20.25
C SER A 97 16.47 -2.44 -21.41
N ALA A 98 15.19 -2.70 -21.10
CA ALA A 98 14.11 -2.88 -22.07
C ALA A 98 13.52 -1.56 -22.59
N LYS A 99 14.04 -0.40 -22.18
CA LYS A 99 13.57 0.94 -22.55
C LYS A 99 12.11 1.21 -22.17
N VAL A 100 11.66 0.66 -21.05
CA VAL A 100 10.36 0.99 -20.46
C VAL A 100 10.35 2.46 -20.09
N LYS A 101 9.26 3.15 -20.39
CA LYS A 101 9.17 4.60 -20.16
C LYS A 101 8.95 4.96 -18.69
N ARG A 102 8.14 4.17 -17.96
CA ARG A 102 7.71 4.53 -16.59
C ARG A 102 7.77 3.36 -15.64
N PHE A 103 8.02 3.69 -14.37
CA PHE A 103 8.08 2.76 -13.26
C PHE A 103 7.27 3.27 -12.06
N ILE A 104 6.37 2.45 -11.55
CA ILE A 104 5.61 2.72 -10.31
C ILE A 104 6.17 1.81 -9.22
N PRO A 105 6.96 2.36 -8.26
CA PRO A 105 7.55 1.56 -7.19
C PRO A 105 6.52 1.11 -6.15
N SER A 106 6.87 0.09 -5.36
CA SER A 106 6.01 -0.43 -4.30
C SER A 106 6.05 0.44 -3.04
N ASP A 107 5.48 1.65 -3.13
CA ASP A 107 5.53 2.69 -2.10
C ASP A 107 4.22 2.88 -1.32
N TYR A 108 3.25 2.03 -1.57
CA TYR A 108 1.89 2.11 -1.04
C TYR A 108 1.86 2.19 0.49
N SER A 109 1.94 3.42 1.01
CA SER A 109 1.99 3.76 2.43
C SER A 109 1.73 5.25 2.64
N LEU A 110 1.96 5.77 3.86
CA LEU A 110 2.03 7.21 4.10
C LEU A 110 3.23 7.85 3.35
N ASP A 111 3.17 9.14 3.08
CA ASP A 111 4.27 9.89 2.46
C ASP A 111 5.51 9.88 3.37
N PHE A 112 6.43 8.99 3.07
CA PHE A 112 7.66 8.80 3.85
C PHE A 112 8.78 9.77 3.46
N THR A 113 8.60 10.58 2.43
CA THR A 113 9.63 11.54 1.98
C THR A 113 9.91 12.63 3.00
N LYS A 114 8.95 12.86 3.91
CA LYS A 114 9.03 13.85 4.98
C LYS A 114 9.72 13.34 6.26
N PHE A 115 10.12 12.06 6.31
CA PHE A 115 10.71 11.44 7.49
C PHE A 115 12.19 11.14 7.30
N SER A 116 12.92 11.05 8.41
CA SER A 116 14.35 10.73 8.41
C SER A 116 14.59 9.21 8.46
N ASP A 117 15.78 8.77 8.07
CA ASP A 117 16.21 7.39 8.24
C ASP A 117 16.27 7.01 9.74
N GLY A 118 15.96 5.74 10.05
CA GLY A 118 15.93 5.21 11.40
C GLY A 118 14.60 5.36 12.13
N GLU A 119 13.61 6.07 11.55
CA GLU A 119 12.31 6.26 12.18
C GLU A 119 11.36 5.09 11.97
N ASN A 120 11.46 4.42 10.81
CA ASN A 120 10.60 3.29 10.47
C ASN A 120 11.31 2.35 9.49
N ARG A 121 11.63 1.12 9.93
CA ARG A 121 12.39 0.15 9.13
C ARG A 121 11.86 -0.04 7.71
N ASN A 122 10.56 -0.25 7.56
CA ASN A 122 9.99 -0.54 6.24
C ASN A 122 9.94 0.71 5.33
N LEU A 123 9.79 1.90 5.91
CA LEU A 123 9.85 3.15 5.16
C LEU A 123 11.28 3.54 4.82
N ASP A 124 12.25 3.19 5.68
CA ASP A 124 13.69 3.39 5.42
C ASP A 124 14.14 2.61 4.18
N LEU A 125 13.66 1.37 4.01
CA LEU A 125 13.93 0.58 2.81
C LEU A 125 13.40 1.27 1.54
N ARG A 126 12.19 1.84 1.60
CA ARG A 126 11.60 2.56 0.47
C ARG A 126 12.38 3.85 0.14
N ARG A 127 12.81 4.61 1.16
CA ARG A 127 13.69 5.77 0.95
C ARG A 127 15.04 5.37 0.36
N GLU A 128 15.61 4.26 0.80
CA GLU A 128 16.85 3.74 0.23
C GLU A 128 16.67 3.36 -1.25
N PHE A 129 15.55 2.71 -1.59
CA PHE A 129 15.23 2.42 -2.98
C PHE A 129 15.04 3.70 -3.80
N HIS A 130 14.37 4.73 -3.25
CA HIS A 130 14.21 6.03 -3.92
C HIS A 130 15.56 6.67 -4.26
N ARG A 131 16.55 6.63 -3.35
CA ARG A 131 17.89 7.16 -3.62
C ARG A 131 18.53 6.53 -4.87
N TYR A 132 18.24 5.26 -5.12
CA TYR A 132 18.66 4.60 -6.34
C TYR A 132 17.78 4.99 -7.55
N LEU A 133 16.47 4.88 -7.41
CA LEU A 133 15.49 5.19 -8.46
C LEU A 133 15.69 6.60 -9.03
N ASP A 134 15.94 7.59 -8.16
CA ASP A 134 16.08 8.98 -8.55
C ASP A 134 17.39 9.28 -9.32
N THR A 135 18.34 8.33 -9.39
CA THR A 135 19.53 8.39 -10.25
C THR A 135 19.34 7.72 -11.61
N CYS A 136 18.22 7.02 -11.81
CA CYS A 136 17.97 6.20 -12.98
C CYS A 136 17.26 6.99 -14.11
N PRO A 137 17.58 6.71 -15.40
CA PRO A 137 16.98 7.41 -16.55
C PRO A 137 15.60 6.83 -16.92
N ILE A 138 14.67 6.80 -15.98
CA ILE A 138 13.30 6.33 -16.18
C ILE A 138 12.33 7.25 -15.42
N GLU A 139 11.19 7.57 -16.03
CA GLU A 139 10.15 8.32 -15.33
C GLU A 139 9.52 7.45 -14.24
N SER A 140 9.30 8.02 -13.06
CA SER A 140 8.74 7.27 -11.94
C SER A 140 7.66 8.04 -11.20
N THR A 141 6.66 7.29 -10.71
CA THR A 141 5.55 7.85 -9.93
C THR A 141 5.31 7.01 -8.69
N SER A 142 5.49 7.59 -7.52
CA SER A 142 5.15 6.97 -6.24
C SER A 142 3.74 7.35 -5.81
N ILE A 143 2.96 6.38 -5.33
CA ILE A 143 1.60 6.58 -4.84
C ILE A 143 1.60 6.40 -3.33
N PHE A 144 1.24 7.47 -2.61
CA PHE A 144 1.09 7.49 -1.16
C PHE A 144 -0.39 7.48 -0.80
N ASN A 145 -0.85 6.38 -0.23
CA ASN A 145 -2.27 6.13 0.06
C ASN A 145 -2.64 6.24 1.55
N GLY A 146 -1.74 6.73 2.39
CA GLY A 146 -1.93 6.71 3.83
C GLY A 146 -1.94 5.30 4.41
N ALA A 147 -2.86 5.01 5.30
CA ALA A 147 -3.09 3.68 5.84
C ALA A 147 -4.16 2.93 5.04
N PHE A 148 -3.98 1.64 4.81
CA PHE A 148 -5.04 0.81 4.26
C PHE A 148 -6.16 0.60 5.28
N SER A 149 -7.41 0.84 4.87
CA SER A 149 -8.57 0.63 5.73
C SER A 149 -8.70 -0.83 6.19
N GLU A 150 -8.27 -1.77 5.37
CA GLU A 150 -8.28 -3.21 5.61
C GLU A 150 -7.36 -3.65 6.77
N LEU A 151 -6.45 -2.79 7.21
CA LEU A 151 -5.59 -3.08 8.38
C LEU A 151 -6.29 -2.83 9.72
N LEU A 152 -7.41 -2.09 9.73
CA LEU A 152 -8.09 -1.65 10.95
C LEU A 152 -8.61 -2.78 11.84
N PRO A 153 -9.14 -3.89 11.33
CA PRO A 153 -9.66 -4.95 12.20
C PRO A 153 -8.57 -5.66 13.02
N ASP A 154 -7.40 -5.88 12.44
CA ASP A 154 -6.41 -6.82 13.00
C ASP A 154 -5.04 -6.19 13.24
N GLN A 155 -4.49 -5.49 12.26
CA GLN A 155 -3.10 -5.03 12.29
C GLN A 155 -2.93 -3.61 12.85
N MET A 156 -3.98 -2.80 12.75
CA MET A 156 -4.03 -1.44 13.30
C MET A 156 -5.26 -1.28 14.19
N PRO A 157 -5.21 -1.72 15.45
CA PRO A 157 -6.38 -1.84 16.31
C PRO A 157 -6.89 -0.48 16.82
N PHE A 158 -7.21 0.44 15.90
CA PHE A 158 -7.83 1.72 16.26
C PHE A 158 -9.29 1.55 16.72
N ILE A 159 -9.99 0.55 16.17
CA ILE A 159 -11.37 0.26 16.50
C ILE A 159 -11.46 -1.11 17.15
N LEU A 160 -11.57 -1.14 18.46
CA LEU A 160 -11.73 -2.36 19.24
C LEU A 160 -13.24 -2.65 19.39
N LEU A 161 -13.80 -3.48 18.52
CA LEU A 161 -15.24 -3.73 18.44
C LEU A 161 -15.82 -4.40 19.70
N LYS A 162 -15.15 -5.40 20.26
CA LYS A 162 -15.63 -6.12 21.47
C LYS A 162 -15.66 -5.25 22.70
N PRO A 163 -14.55 -4.55 23.10
CA PRO A 163 -14.59 -3.62 24.23
C PRO A 163 -15.27 -2.28 23.88
N LYS A 164 -15.59 -2.02 22.60
CA LYS A 164 -16.16 -0.77 22.09
C LYS A 164 -15.30 0.44 22.47
N ILE A 165 -14.04 0.39 22.06
CA ILE A 165 -13.05 1.41 22.33
C ILE A 165 -12.44 1.88 21.01
N ILE A 166 -12.31 3.19 20.86
CA ILE A 166 -11.41 3.82 19.89
C ILE A 166 -10.08 4.03 20.60
N LEU A 167 -9.08 3.27 20.16
CA LEU A 167 -7.71 3.37 20.64
C LEU A 167 -6.94 4.37 19.77
N TYR A 168 -6.28 5.35 20.38
CA TYR A 168 -5.47 6.31 19.64
C TYR A 168 -4.27 6.77 20.46
N TRP A 169 -3.27 7.32 19.79
CA TRP A 169 -2.10 7.93 20.40
C TRP A 169 -2.06 9.43 20.08
N GLY A 170 -1.53 10.23 20.99
CA GLY A 170 -1.39 11.67 20.76
C GLY A 170 -2.69 12.45 20.83
N LYS A 171 -2.93 13.32 19.83
CA LYS A 171 -4.05 14.24 19.79
C LYS A 171 -5.29 13.59 19.18
N ALA A 172 -6.45 13.72 19.84
CA ALA A 172 -7.72 13.14 19.38
C ALA A 172 -8.36 13.88 18.17
N ASP A 173 -7.84 15.03 17.82
CA ASP A 173 -8.28 15.87 16.71
C ASP A 173 -7.32 15.85 15.52
N PHE A 174 -6.20 15.13 15.62
CA PHE A 174 -5.26 14.97 14.52
C PHE A 174 -5.81 14.00 13.47
N LYS A 175 -5.84 14.43 12.21
CA LYS A 175 -6.42 13.65 11.11
C LYS A 175 -5.42 12.72 10.47
N TRP A 176 -5.89 11.52 10.14
CA TRP A 176 -5.16 10.47 9.43
C TRP A 176 -5.83 10.18 8.08
N GLY A 177 -5.03 9.95 7.05
CA GLY A 177 -5.52 9.50 5.74
C GLY A 177 -5.66 7.98 5.70
N PHE A 178 -6.83 7.52 5.23
CA PHE A 178 -7.15 6.11 4.98
C PHE A 178 -7.56 5.91 3.54
N THR A 179 -7.16 4.79 2.95
CA THR A 179 -7.57 4.41 1.59
C THR A 179 -7.81 2.90 1.56
N THR A 180 -8.87 2.45 0.89
CA THR A 180 -9.06 1.01 0.67
C THR A 180 -8.07 0.49 -0.36
N MET A 181 -7.77 -0.81 -0.31
CA MET A 181 -6.94 -1.46 -1.33
C MET A 181 -7.58 -1.37 -2.71
N ASP A 182 -8.91 -1.42 -2.80
CA ASP A 182 -9.64 -1.28 -4.06
C ASP A 182 -9.46 0.12 -4.66
N ASN A 183 -9.63 1.19 -3.88
CA ASN A 183 -9.38 2.55 -4.36
C ASN A 183 -7.91 2.77 -4.71
N THR A 184 -6.98 2.21 -3.94
CA THR A 184 -5.55 2.28 -4.26
C THR A 184 -5.25 1.56 -5.58
N ALA A 185 -5.86 0.40 -5.80
CA ALA A 185 -5.70 -0.36 -7.04
C ALA A 185 -6.29 0.38 -8.24
N GLU A 186 -7.49 0.91 -8.11
CA GLU A 186 -8.14 1.69 -9.17
C GLU A 186 -7.34 2.95 -9.53
N TYR A 187 -6.86 3.67 -8.52
CA TYR A 187 -6.00 4.84 -8.74
C TYR A 187 -4.68 4.45 -9.41
N THR A 188 -4.03 3.37 -8.94
CA THR A 188 -2.78 2.87 -9.53
C THR A 188 -2.96 2.44 -10.98
N ALA A 189 -4.07 1.78 -11.31
CA ALA A 189 -4.39 1.40 -12.68
C ALA A 189 -4.54 2.63 -13.60
N ASN A 190 -5.23 3.68 -13.14
CA ASN A 190 -5.30 4.93 -13.88
C ASN A 190 -3.93 5.59 -14.06
N VAL A 191 -3.10 5.62 -13.01
CA VAL A 191 -1.72 6.14 -13.07
C VAL A 191 -0.88 5.34 -14.06
N ALA A 192 -1.01 4.00 -14.08
CA ALA A 192 -0.27 3.15 -15.02
C ALA A 192 -0.64 3.42 -16.49
N LEU A 193 -1.88 3.81 -16.74
CA LEU A 193 -2.39 4.15 -18.07
C LEU A 193 -2.18 5.63 -18.45
N ASP A 194 -1.92 6.50 -17.49
CA ASP A 194 -1.68 7.93 -17.73
C ASP A 194 -0.21 8.17 -18.11
N THR A 195 0.04 8.80 -19.26
CA THR A 195 1.39 9.03 -19.80
C THR A 195 2.09 10.26 -19.22
N ASN A 196 1.41 11.05 -18.42
CA ASN A 196 1.96 12.30 -17.85
C ASN A 196 1.62 12.41 -16.36
N THR A 197 2.35 11.69 -15.53
CA THR A 197 2.14 11.68 -14.08
C THR A 197 3.30 12.32 -13.33
N PRO A 198 3.05 13.05 -12.22
CA PRO A 198 4.10 13.63 -11.40
C PRO A 198 4.88 12.55 -10.65
N ARG A 199 6.04 12.93 -10.09
CA ARG A 199 6.89 12.02 -9.29
C ARG A 199 6.17 11.46 -8.06
N TYR A 200 5.29 12.25 -7.43
CA TYR A 200 4.56 11.89 -6.21
C TYR A 200 3.07 12.18 -6.36
N LEU A 201 2.25 11.21 -5.98
CA LEU A 201 0.79 11.32 -5.89
C LEU A 201 0.34 10.88 -4.50
N ARG A 202 -0.53 11.68 -3.89
CA ARG A 202 -1.05 11.48 -2.53
C ARG A 202 -2.55 11.32 -2.57
N ILE A 203 -3.04 10.20 -2.05
CA ILE A 203 -4.48 9.90 -2.06
C ILE A 203 -4.97 9.51 -0.67
N ALA A 204 -6.24 9.78 -0.41
CA ALA A 204 -6.97 9.25 0.73
C ALA A 204 -8.44 9.10 0.36
N SER A 205 -9.05 7.94 0.62
CA SER A 205 -10.50 7.77 0.52
C SER A 205 -11.22 8.59 1.59
N ASP A 206 -10.59 8.72 2.75
CA ASP A 206 -11.11 9.51 3.86
C ASP A 206 -9.96 10.07 4.71
N THR A 207 -10.23 11.22 5.34
CA THR A 207 -9.28 11.86 6.26
C THR A 207 -10.00 12.16 7.56
N ILE A 208 -9.79 11.31 8.56
CA ILE A 208 -10.56 11.31 9.81
C ILE A 208 -9.65 11.34 11.04
N ASN A 209 -10.16 11.94 12.11
CA ASN A 209 -9.53 11.92 13.42
C ASN A 209 -10.20 10.90 14.37
N PRO A 210 -9.61 10.59 15.53
CA PRO A 210 -10.20 9.65 16.51
C PRO A 210 -11.62 9.99 16.97
N ARG A 211 -12.00 11.27 17.04
CA ARG A 211 -13.35 11.69 17.43
C ARG A 211 -14.36 11.37 16.33
N GLU A 212 -14.02 11.69 15.08
CA GLU A 212 -14.82 11.36 13.90
C GLU A 212 -14.94 9.85 13.73
N MET A 213 -13.84 9.11 13.91
CA MET A 213 -13.83 7.63 13.88
C MET A 213 -14.78 7.04 14.94
N ARG A 214 -14.79 7.60 16.17
CA ARG A 214 -15.74 7.22 17.22
C ARG A 214 -17.18 7.43 16.78
N GLN A 215 -17.49 8.59 16.22
CA GLN A 215 -18.83 8.92 15.75
C GLN A 215 -19.28 7.94 14.66
N ILE A 216 -18.46 7.69 13.66
CA ILE A 216 -18.73 6.73 12.58
C ILE A 216 -18.97 5.32 13.16
N ALA A 217 -18.12 4.86 14.07
CA ALA A 217 -18.29 3.56 14.70
C ALA A 217 -19.62 3.46 15.49
N MET A 218 -20.02 4.52 16.20
CA MET A 218 -21.31 4.58 16.91
C MET A 218 -22.49 4.53 15.94
N GLU A 219 -22.43 5.25 14.83
CA GLU A 219 -23.47 5.23 13.80
C GLU A 219 -23.61 3.86 13.16
N VAL A 220 -22.50 3.24 12.76
CA VAL A 220 -22.48 1.93 12.08
C VAL A 220 -22.93 0.80 13.00
N TYR A 221 -22.42 0.73 14.22
CA TYR A 221 -22.69 -0.39 15.13
C TYR A 221 -23.87 -0.17 16.07
N GLY A 222 -24.44 1.05 16.12
CA GLY A 222 -25.59 1.38 16.98
C GLY A 222 -25.30 1.27 18.49
N LYS A 223 -24.03 1.42 18.90
CA LYS A 223 -23.58 1.23 20.28
C LYS A 223 -22.60 2.33 20.69
N PRO A 224 -22.55 2.72 21.97
CA PRO A 224 -21.58 3.71 22.44
C PRO A 224 -20.16 3.14 22.43
N PHE A 225 -19.21 3.93 21.90
CA PHE A 225 -17.78 3.66 21.95
C PHE A 225 -17.09 4.63 22.90
N LYS A 226 -16.17 4.13 23.70
CA LYS A 226 -15.28 4.94 24.54
C LYS A 226 -14.03 5.31 23.74
N MET A 227 -13.38 6.41 24.12
CA MET A 227 -12.07 6.77 23.62
C MET A 227 -11.00 6.42 24.65
N PHE A 228 -9.89 5.84 24.21
CA PHE A 228 -8.77 5.54 25.08
C PHE A 228 -7.45 5.90 24.42
N SER A 229 -6.64 6.70 25.11
CA SER A 229 -5.27 7.03 24.70
C SER A 229 -4.30 6.55 25.76
N PRO A 230 -3.37 5.63 25.44
CA PRO A 230 -2.31 5.23 26.37
C PRO A 230 -1.29 6.34 26.60
N GLY A 231 -1.18 7.31 25.67
CA GLY A 231 -0.25 8.42 25.79
C GLY A 231 0.09 9.10 24.46
N GLY A 232 1.14 9.90 24.49
CA GLY A 232 1.60 10.65 23.32
C GLY A 232 2.75 9.98 22.56
N LYS A 233 3.21 10.66 21.50
CA LYS A 233 4.28 10.21 20.60
C LYS A 233 5.56 9.78 21.33
N LYS A 234 5.98 10.52 22.38
CA LYS A 234 7.20 10.20 23.16
C LYS A 234 7.11 8.83 23.84
N LEU A 235 5.97 8.54 24.49
CA LEU A 235 5.74 7.24 25.15
C LEU A 235 5.68 6.12 24.10
N LEU A 236 4.99 6.31 22.98
CA LEU A 236 4.94 5.34 21.90
C LEU A 236 6.35 5.03 21.35
N GLY A 237 7.17 6.06 21.12
CA GLY A 237 8.56 5.88 20.68
C GLY A 237 9.43 5.13 21.69
N PHE A 238 9.22 5.35 23.01
CA PHE A 238 9.89 4.59 24.05
C PHE A 238 9.46 3.10 24.04
N LEU A 239 8.16 2.83 23.95
CA LEU A 239 7.64 1.47 23.88
C LEU A 239 8.14 0.71 22.64
N ILE A 240 8.20 1.37 21.48
CA ILE A 240 8.76 0.77 20.26
C ILE A 240 10.20 0.28 20.51
N LYS A 241 11.06 1.13 21.10
CA LYS A 241 12.45 0.78 21.40
C LYS A 241 12.55 -0.40 22.36
N MET A 242 11.71 -0.40 23.38
CA MET A 242 11.68 -1.49 24.38
C MET A 242 11.23 -2.81 23.76
N ILE A 243 10.10 -2.80 23.05
CA ILE A 243 9.55 -4.02 22.42
C ILE A 243 10.53 -4.56 21.39
N ARG A 244 11.08 -3.71 20.53
CA ARG A 244 12.04 -4.13 19.52
C ARG A 244 13.30 -4.76 20.10
N LYS A 245 13.83 -4.20 21.21
CA LYS A 245 15.02 -4.73 21.87
C LYS A 245 14.84 -6.16 22.40
N PHE A 246 13.63 -6.52 22.80
CA PHE A 246 13.32 -7.85 23.37
C PHE A 246 12.59 -8.76 22.35
N SER A 247 12.38 -8.30 21.14
CA SER A 247 11.72 -9.07 20.08
C SER A 247 12.75 -9.86 19.26
N SER A 248 12.44 -11.11 18.97
CA SER A 248 13.18 -11.95 18.01
C SER A 248 12.65 -11.86 16.56
N SER A 249 11.69 -10.97 16.31
CA SER A 249 10.92 -10.92 15.07
C SER A 249 11.47 -9.92 14.02
N GLU A 250 12.78 -9.67 14.02
CA GLU A 250 13.40 -8.76 13.01
C GLU A 250 13.22 -9.24 11.57
N ASN A 251 13.09 -10.54 11.35
CA ASN A 251 12.87 -11.14 10.04
C ASN A 251 11.39 -11.21 9.62
N GLU A 252 10.47 -10.85 10.51
CA GLU A 252 9.06 -10.72 10.17
C GLU A 252 8.82 -9.41 9.43
N LEU A 253 7.93 -9.42 8.42
CA LEU A 253 7.61 -8.21 7.66
C LEU A 253 6.84 -7.19 8.50
N TYR A 254 5.91 -7.66 9.33
CA TYR A 254 5.03 -6.82 10.15
C TYR A 254 5.00 -7.30 11.63
N PRO A 255 6.13 -7.32 12.35
CA PRO A 255 6.09 -7.57 13.78
C PRO A 255 5.34 -6.43 14.50
N ALA A 256 4.86 -6.66 15.71
CA ALA A 256 4.07 -5.69 16.47
C ALA A 256 4.75 -4.31 16.59
N TRP A 257 6.07 -4.28 16.83
CA TRP A 257 6.82 -3.02 16.90
C TRP A 257 6.87 -2.26 15.57
N GLN A 258 6.78 -2.97 14.42
CA GLN A 258 6.71 -2.34 13.10
C GLN A 258 5.36 -1.63 12.89
N GLY A 259 4.26 -2.25 13.30
CA GLY A 259 2.94 -1.60 13.32
C GLY A 259 2.94 -0.33 14.18
N MET A 260 3.60 -0.40 15.36
CA MET A 260 3.77 0.77 16.23
C MET A 260 4.64 1.87 15.59
N GLN A 261 5.64 1.53 14.77
CA GLN A 261 6.42 2.52 14.01
C GLN A 261 5.55 3.24 12.97
N TYR A 262 4.69 2.52 12.24
CA TYR A 262 3.73 3.17 11.32
C TYR A 262 2.80 4.10 12.08
N MET A 263 2.26 3.66 13.23
CA MET A 263 1.45 4.52 14.10
C MET A 263 2.20 5.78 14.53
N HIS A 264 3.47 5.64 14.95
CA HIS A 264 4.32 6.75 15.38
C HIS A 264 4.53 7.78 14.26
N ASN A 265 4.67 7.34 13.00
CA ASN A 265 4.73 8.23 11.86
C ASN A 265 3.37 8.88 11.56
N MET A 266 2.26 8.12 11.63
CA MET A 266 0.91 8.64 11.36
C MET A 266 0.48 9.76 12.31
N ILE A 267 0.91 9.73 13.58
CA ILE A 267 0.58 10.78 14.57
C ILE A 267 1.57 11.96 14.56
N ASP A 268 2.54 11.95 13.67
CA ASP A 268 3.50 13.04 13.48
C ASP A 268 2.91 14.13 12.58
N GLU A 269 3.10 15.39 12.92
CA GLU A 269 2.60 16.53 12.13
C GLU A 269 3.15 16.53 10.68
N ARG A 270 4.31 15.92 10.45
CA ARG A 270 4.89 15.73 9.11
C ARG A 270 4.07 14.80 8.20
N SER A 271 3.23 13.92 8.79
CA SER A 271 2.34 13.06 8.01
C SER A 271 1.14 13.79 7.43
N PHE A 272 0.88 15.01 7.88
CA PHE A 272 -0.23 15.82 7.40
C PHE A 272 -0.10 16.16 5.91
N ILE A 273 -1.18 16.00 5.17
CA ILE A 273 -1.31 16.29 3.75
C ILE A 273 -2.39 17.35 3.58
N ASP A 274 -2.03 18.53 3.06
CA ASP A 274 -2.97 19.63 2.82
C ASP A 274 -3.90 19.33 1.65
N THR A 275 -3.34 18.78 0.57
CA THR A 275 -4.07 18.54 -0.67
C THR A 275 -3.77 17.15 -1.18
N TYR A 276 -4.83 16.41 -1.50
CA TYR A 276 -4.78 15.10 -2.10
C TYR A 276 -5.02 15.15 -3.61
N ASP A 277 -4.39 14.25 -4.34
CA ASP A 277 -4.47 14.14 -5.80
C ASP A 277 -5.68 13.31 -6.27
N ASN A 278 -6.68 13.12 -5.42
CA ASN A 278 -7.89 12.34 -5.71
C ASN A 278 -8.62 12.84 -6.96
N GLN A 279 -8.66 14.16 -7.17
CA GLN A 279 -9.37 14.80 -8.28
C GLN A 279 -8.70 14.60 -9.64
N ARG A 280 -7.49 14.01 -9.67
CA ARG A 280 -6.81 13.71 -10.94
C ARG A 280 -7.62 12.73 -11.80
N TYR A 281 -8.32 11.79 -11.16
CA TYR A 281 -9.19 10.81 -11.83
C TYR A 281 -10.59 10.88 -11.23
N THR A 282 -11.46 11.64 -11.86
CA THR A 282 -12.81 11.98 -11.35
C THR A 282 -13.80 10.82 -11.41
N ASN A 283 -13.47 9.74 -12.11
CA ASN A 283 -14.31 8.54 -12.24
C ASN A 283 -14.16 7.55 -11.07
N ILE A 284 -13.25 7.79 -10.13
CA ILE A 284 -13.05 6.92 -8.96
C ILE A 284 -14.10 7.23 -7.90
N HIS A 285 -14.84 6.21 -7.48
CA HIS A 285 -15.71 6.29 -6.32
C HIS A 285 -14.92 5.97 -5.06
N TRP A 286 -14.66 7.00 -4.25
CA TRP A 286 -13.87 6.87 -3.03
C TRP A 286 -14.70 6.29 -1.89
N LEU A 287 -14.34 5.09 -1.41
CA LEU A 287 -15.02 4.42 -0.32
C LEU A 287 -14.53 4.96 1.03
N GLY A 288 -15.33 5.79 1.68
CA GLY A 288 -15.01 6.38 2.97
C GLY A 288 -15.05 5.39 4.13
N MET A 289 -14.60 5.80 5.31
CA MET A 289 -14.52 4.95 6.50
C MET A 289 -15.88 4.41 6.93
N LYS A 290 -16.95 5.20 6.80
CA LYS A 290 -18.30 4.77 7.16
C LYS A 290 -18.76 3.60 6.30
N ASP A 291 -18.60 3.70 4.99
CA ASP A 291 -19.02 2.66 4.06
C ASP A 291 -18.15 1.41 4.21
N TYR A 292 -16.87 1.59 4.46
CA TYR A 292 -15.96 0.49 4.78
C TYR A 292 -16.40 -0.27 6.04
N LEU A 293 -16.70 0.42 7.15
CA LEU A 293 -17.17 -0.23 8.38
C LEU A 293 -18.56 -0.87 8.23
N LEU A 294 -19.43 -0.31 7.39
CA LEU A 294 -20.71 -0.94 7.03
C LEU A 294 -20.49 -2.24 6.29
N SER A 295 -19.57 -2.30 5.34
CA SER A 295 -19.22 -3.53 4.61
C SER A 295 -18.66 -4.60 5.54
N LEU A 296 -17.79 -4.26 6.48
CA LEU A 296 -17.27 -5.19 7.49
C LEU A 296 -18.39 -5.77 8.36
N LYS A 297 -19.28 -4.93 8.86
CA LYS A 297 -20.42 -5.35 9.67
C LYS A 297 -21.33 -6.33 8.93
N ASN A 298 -21.62 -6.06 7.66
CA ASN A 298 -22.46 -6.93 6.83
C ASN A 298 -21.79 -8.29 6.57
N ASN A 299 -20.48 -8.32 6.33
CA ASN A 299 -19.71 -9.55 6.17
C ASN A 299 -19.70 -10.39 7.46
N GLU A 300 -19.56 -9.77 8.65
CA GLU A 300 -19.65 -10.47 9.94
C GLU A 300 -21.04 -11.10 10.19
N LEU A 301 -22.11 -10.48 9.70
CA LEU A 301 -23.47 -10.99 9.83
C LEU A 301 -23.69 -12.20 8.90
N ASN A 302 -23.18 -12.13 7.66
CA ASN A 302 -23.30 -13.22 6.68
C ASN A 302 -22.49 -14.48 7.07
N LEU A 303 -21.39 -14.32 7.83
CA LEU A 303 -20.60 -15.45 8.34
C LEU A 303 -21.23 -16.15 9.55
N LYS A 304 -22.26 -15.55 10.18
CA LYS A 304 -22.96 -16.07 11.35
C LYS A 304 -24.35 -16.64 11.02
N SER A 305 -24.83 -16.43 9.80
CA SER A 305 -26.06 -17.02 9.24
C SER A 305 -25.76 -18.33 8.51
#